data_0d1732f645626ddb2e80da9389abd575
#
_entry.id   0d1732f645626ddb2e80da9389abd575
#
_cell.length_a   1.000
_cell.length_b   1.000
_cell.length_c   1.000
_cell.angle_alpha   90.00
_cell.angle_beta   90.00
_cell.angle_gamma   90.00
#
_symmetry.space_group_name_H-M   'P 1'
#
loop_
_entity.id
_entity.type
_entity.pdbx_description
1 polymer ?
#
loop_
_entity_poly.entity_id
_entity_poly.type
_entity_poly.pdbx_seq_one_letter_code
_entity_poly.pdbx_strand_id
1 'polypeptide(L)'
;MNNLISEANELLMAAGIEQNPELIRKAVNKISMQISQALMPLNPMNLPFVTAVLLSYTEILEKQLKPDQYVAFLAMKQLMEDSTEKYTVKIPITDIRGE
;
A
#
# COMPACT_ATOMS: atom_id res chain seq x y z
N MET A 1 8.25 -7.92 20.37
CA MET A 1 7.93 -6.77 19.54
C MET A 1 7.21 -7.19 18.29
N ASN A 2 6.13 -6.54 18.01
CA ASN A 2 5.33 -6.89 16.86
C ASN A 2 6.02 -6.47 15.57
N ASN A 3 6.22 -7.40 14.67
CA ASN A 3 6.87 -7.09 13.42
C ASN A 3 5.94 -7.47 12.27
N LEU A 4 5.06 -6.54 11.94
CA LEU A 4 4.08 -6.78 10.90
C LEU A 4 4.71 -7.02 9.54
N ILE A 5 5.84 -6.34 9.29
CA ILE A 5 6.51 -6.52 8.00
C ILE A 5 7.08 -7.92 7.88
N SER A 6 7.65 -8.45 8.96
CA SER A 6 8.16 -9.80 8.92
C SER A 6 7.04 -10.82 8.70
N GLU A 7 5.92 -10.61 9.36
CA GLU A 7 4.76 -11.47 9.17
C GLU A 7 4.24 -11.39 7.74
N ALA A 8 4.22 -10.19 7.19
CA ALA A 8 3.78 -10.01 5.82
C ALA A 8 4.71 -10.74 4.86
N ASN A 9 6.01 -10.67 5.12
CA ASN A 9 6.97 -11.34 4.26
C ASN A 9 6.73 -12.85 4.24
N GLU A 10 6.47 -13.43 5.40
CA GLU A 10 6.19 -14.86 5.47
C GLU A 10 4.92 -15.22 4.70
N LEU A 11 3.91 -14.37 4.84
CA LEU A 11 2.65 -14.60 4.12
C LEU A 11 2.85 -14.52 2.61
N LEU A 12 3.66 -13.56 2.16
CA LEU A 12 3.92 -13.42 0.74
C LEU A 12 4.70 -14.59 0.18
N MET A 13 5.65 -15.11 0.96
CA MET A 13 6.39 -16.27 0.53
C MET A 13 5.46 -17.48 0.44
N ALA A 14 4.60 -17.67 1.42
CA ALA A 14 3.64 -18.75 1.40
C ALA A 14 2.68 -18.62 0.23
N ALA A 15 2.28 -17.39 -0.06
CA ALA A 15 1.36 -17.13 -1.17
C ALA A 15 1.98 -17.56 -2.49
N GLY A 16 3.28 -17.35 -2.65
CA GLY A 16 3.96 -17.76 -3.87
C GLY A 16 3.99 -19.26 -4.03
N ILE A 17 4.18 -19.98 -2.92
CA ILE A 17 4.23 -21.44 -2.95
C ILE A 17 2.85 -22.04 -3.15
N GLU A 18 1.87 -21.55 -2.41
CA GLU A 18 0.52 -22.11 -2.42
C GLU A 18 -0.39 -21.49 -3.47
N GLN A 19 0.06 -20.40 -4.08
CA GLN A 19 -0.74 -19.66 -5.04
C GLN A 19 -2.10 -19.28 -4.47
N ASN A 20 -2.06 -18.77 -3.24
CA ASN A 20 -3.26 -18.45 -2.49
C ASN A 20 -3.41 -16.94 -2.36
N PRO A 21 -4.38 -16.33 -3.09
CA PRO A 21 -4.54 -14.87 -3.04
C PRO A 21 -4.93 -14.34 -1.67
N GLU A 22 -5.55 -15.18 -0.84
CA GLU A 22 -5.93 -14.73 0.49
C GLU A 22 -4.71 -14.38 1.33
N LEU A 23 -3.63 -15.10 1.13
CA LEU A 23 -2.40 -14.81 1.86
C LEU A 23 -1.84 -13.46 1.44
N ILE A 24 -1.98 -13.12 0.17
CA ILE A 24 -1.55 -11.82 -0.31
C ILE A 24 -2.36 -10.72 0.36
N ARG A 25 -3.67 -10.92 0.46
CA ARG A 25 -4.52 -9.93 1.11
C ARG A 25 -4.13 -9.72 2.56
N LYS A 26 -3.86 -10.82 3.27
CA LYS A 26 -3.43 -10.71 4.65
C LYS A 26 -2.11 -9.97 4.77
N ALA A 27 -1.19 -10.23 3.85
CA ALA A 27 0.10 -9.54 3.86
C ALA A 27 -0.08 -8.05 3.62
N VAL A 28 -0.93 -7.70 2.67
CA VAL A 28 -1.21 -6.28 2.38
C VAL A 28 -1.77 -5.59 3.61
N ASN A 29 -2.68 -6.27 4.31
CA ASN A 29 -3.24 -5.69 5.52
C ASN A 29 -2.18 -5.43 6.58
N LYS A 30 -1.27 -6.38 6.75
CA LYS A 30 -0.23 -6.20 7.76
C LYS A 30 0.71 -5.06 7.39
N ILE A 31 1.06 -4.95 6.11
CA ILE A 31 1.91 -3.86 5.66
C ILE A 31 1.19 -2.52 5.86
N SER A 32 -0.09 -2.48 5.51
CA SER A 32 -0.88 -1.26 5.70
C SER A 32 -0.96 -0.86 7.16
N MET A 33 -1.15 -1.84 8.04
CA MET A 33 -1.19 -1.57 9.47
C MET A 33 0.14 -1.01 9.95
N GLN A 34 1.24 -1.57 9.46
CA GLN A 34 2.56 -1.09 9.86
C GLN A 34 2.75 0.36 9.45
N ILE A 35 2.36 0.67 8.22
CA ILE A 35 2.46 2.04 7.72
C ILE A 35 1.58 2.97 8.54
N SER A 36 0.36 2.55 8.82
CA SER A 36 -0.56 3.35 9.61
C SER A 36 0.00 3.65 10.99
N GLN A 37 0.57 2.64 11.62
CA GLN A 37 1.14 2.83 12.94
C GLN A 37 2.32 3.79 12.90
N ALA A 38 3.11 3.71 11.85
CA ALA A 38 4.25 4.61 11.72
C ALA A 38 3.82 6.05 11.52
N LEU A 39 2.68 6.25 10.87
CA LEU A 39 2.20 7.60 10.57
C LEU A 39 1.32 8.17 11.66
N MET A 40 0.89 7.32 12.60
CA MET A 40 -0.05 7.75 13.63
C MET A 40 0.41 8.96 14.44
N PRO A 41 1.69 9.04 14.82
CA PRO A 41 2.14 10.18 15.63
C PRO A 41 2.21 11.51 14.87
N LEU A 42 2.03 11.46 13.55
CA LEU A 42 2.18 12.68 12.77
C LEU A 42 0.98 13.59 12.97
N ASN A 43 1.28 14.86 13.01
CA ASN A 43 0.22 15.86 13.05
C ASN A 43 -0.50 15.85 11.71
N PRO A 44 -1.85 15.80 11.72
CA PRO A 44 -2.60 15.77 10.46
C PRO A 44 -2.26 16.92 9.52
N MET A 45 -1.83 18.04 10.06
CA MET A 45 -1.44 19.15 9.21
C MET A 45 -0.26 18.84 8.32
N ASN A 46 0.50 17.81 8.68
CA ASN A 46 1.67 17.42 7.90
C ASN A 46 1.38 16.34 6.87
N LEU A 47 0.12 15.92 6.76
CA LEU A 47 -0.23 14.87 5.81
C LEU A 47 0.14 15.18 4.37
N PRO A 48 -0.03 16.42 3.88
CA PRO A 48 0.39 16.69 2.50
C PRO A 48 1.87 16.43 2.26
N PHE A 49 2.71 16.78 3.22
CA PHE A 49 4.13 16.49 3.14
C PHE A 49 4.39 15.00 3.07
N VAL A 50 3.78 14.28 4.00
CA VAL A 50 3.98 12.84 4.08
C VAL A 50 3.51 12.16 2.80
N THR A 51 2.38 12.61 2.28
CA THR A 51 1.86 12.05 1.04
C THR A 51 2.85 12.24 -0.10
N ALA A 52 3.41 13.43 -0.21
CA ALA A 52 4.39 13.69 -1.25
C ALA A 52 5.65 12.84 -1.09
N VAL A 53 6.10 12.68 0.14
CA VAL A 53 7.28 11.86 0.42
C VAL A 53 7.03 10.41 0.04
N LEU A 54 5.87 9.89 0.42
CA LEU A 54 5.54 8.51 0.12
C LEU A 54 5.43 8.29 -1.39
N LEU A 55 4.85 9.25 -2.09
CA LEU A 55 4.75 9.13 -3.53
C LEU A 55 6.13 9.12 -4.18
N SER A 56 7.00 10.02 -3.75
CA SER A 56 8.36 10.05 -4.27
C SER A 56 9.11 8.77 -3.98
N TYR A 57 8.94 8.26 -2.77
CA TYR A 57 9.61 7.03 -2.39
C TYR A 57 9.11 5.86 -3.23
N THR A 58 7.82 5.85 -3.50
CA THR A 58 7.24 4.80 -4.34
C THR A 58 7.85 4.82 -5.73
N GLU A 59 8.06 6.00 -6.28
CA GLU A 59 8.69 6.11 -7.60
C GLU A 59 10.11 5.58 -7.59
N ILE A 60 10.84 5.84 -6.51
CA ILE A 60 12.19 5.32 -6.37
C ILE A 60 12.16 3.79 -6.34
N LEU A 61 11.26 3.23 -5.55
CA LEU A 61 11.13 1.78 -5.47
C LEU A 61 10.77 1.18 -6.81
N GLU A 62 9.86 1.83 -7.52
CA GLU A 62 9.43 1.32 -8.82
C GLU A 62 10.61 1.20 -9.79
N LYS A 63 11.50 2.18 -9.76
CA LYS A 63 12.67 2.15 -10.65
C LYS A 63 13.66 1.05 -10.30
N GLN A 64 13.58 0.52 -9.08
CA GLN A 64 14.48 -0.53 -8.65
C GLN A 64 13.94 -1.93 -8.95
N LEU A 65 12.71 -2.02 -9.43
CA LEU A 65 12.12 -3.31 -9.71
C LEU A 65 12.72 -3.95 -10.93
N LYS A 66 12.97 -5.24 -10.86
CA LYS A 66 13.39 -6.01 -12.01
C LYS A 66 12.17 -6.29 -12.87
N PRO A 67 12.37 -6.67 -14.15
CA PRO A 67 11.23 -6.83 -15.07
C PRO A 67 10.14 -7.77 -14.55
N ASP A 68 10.51 -8.89 -13.95
CA ASP A 68 9.51 -9.82 -13.43
C ASP A 68 8.80 -9.24 -12.21
N GLN A 69 9.52 -8.48 -11.39
CA GLN A 69 8.92 -7.81 -10.26
C GLN A 69 7.98 -6.70 -10.70
N TYR A 70 8.33 -6.05 -11.80
CA TYR A 70 7.50 -4.96 -12.31
C TYR A 70 6.15 -5.49 -12.78
N VAL A 71 6.15 -6.66 -13.41
CA VAL A 71 4.90 -7.27 -13.84
C VAL A 71 4.01 -7.57 -12.63
N ALA A 72 4.61 -8.11 -11.58
CA ALA A 72 3.87 -8.38 -10.35
C ALA A 72 3.34 -7.10 -9.74
N PHE A 73 4.15 -6.04 -9.77
CA PHE A 73 3.73 -4.75 -9.25
C PHE A 73 2.52 -4.21 -9.99
N LEU A 74 2.52 -4.31 -11.32
CA LEU A 74 1.39 -3.82 -12.10
C LEU A 74 0.12 -4.60 -11.79
N ALA A 75 0.25 -5.91 -11.62
CA ALA A 75 -0.91 -6.73 -11.27
C ALA A 75 -1.48 -6.33 -9.92
N MET A 76 -0.62 -6.13 -8.95
CA MET A 76 -1.07 -5.72 -7.63
C MET A 76 -1.68 -4.33 -7.64
N LYS A 77 -1.07 -3.43 -8.40
CA LYS A 77 -1.58 -2.07 -8.50
C LYS A 77 -3.00 -2.07 -9.06
N GLN A 78 -3.22 -2.87 -10.10
CA GLN A 78 -4.55 -2.97 -10.68
C GLN A 78 -5.55 -3.52 -9.69
N LEU A 79 -5.15 -4.55 -8.96
CA LEU A 79 -6.01 -5.16 -7.96
C LEU A 79 -6.41 -4.16 -6.88
N MET A 80 -5.45 -3.36 -6.45
CA MET A 80 -5.73 -2.39 -5.40
C MET A 80 -6.56 -1.22 -5.90
N GLU A 81 -6.38 -0.84 -7.14
CA GLU A 81 -7.20 0.20 -7.72
C GLU A 81 -8.65 -0.25 -7.82
N ASP A 82 -8.84 -1.50 -8.22
CA ASP A 82 -10.20 -2.04 -8.28
C ASP A 82 -10.86 -2.04 -6.92
N SER A 83 -10.09 -2.43 -5.91
CA SER A 83 -10.61 -2.44 -4.54
C SER A 83 -10.94 -1.04 -4.07
N THR A 84 -10.08 -0.10 -4.37
CA THR A 84 -10.28 1.29 -3.97
C THR A 84 -11.54 1.85 -4.61
N GLU A 85 -11.76 1.49 -5.85
CA GLU A 85 -12.93 1.97 -6.54
C GLU A 85 -14.22 1.57 -5.84
N LYS A 86 -14.23 0.36 -5.30
CA LYS A 86 -15.41 -0.12 -4.60
C LYS A 86 -15.68 0.67 -3.34
N TYR A 87 -14.64 1.18 -2.73
CA TYR A 87 -14.78 1.91 -1.49
C TYR A 87 -14.77 3.41 -1.68
N THR A 88 -14.58 3.83 -2.89
CA THR A 88 -14.54 5.25 -3.17
C THR A 88 -15.88 5.83 -2.93
N VAL A 89 -15.92 6.64 -1.94
CA VAL A 89 -17.12 7.30 -1.61
C VAL A 89 -16.89 8.74 -1.96
N LYS A 90 -17.93 9.45 -2.03
CA LYS A 90 -17.81 10.86 -2.20
C LYS A 90 -17.10 11.42 -1.04
N ILE A 91 -15.86 11.64 -1.19
CA ILE A 91 -15.08 12.21 -0.12
C ILE A 91 -15.20 13.71 -0.21
N PRO A 92 -15.62 14.33 0.87
CA PRO A 92 -15.82 15.79 0.87
C PRO A 92 -14.61 16.60 0.48
N ILE A 93 -13.48 15.95 0.46
CA ILE A 93 -12.25 16.62 0.08
C ILE A 93 -12.35 17.27 -1.28
N THR A 94 -13.08 16.64 -2.17
CA THR A 94 -13.23 17.21 -3.50
C THR A 94 -13.89 18.56 -3.44
N ASP A 95 -14.73 18.76 -2.47
CA ASP A 95 -15.41 20.03 -2.34
C ASP A 95 -14.47 21.13 -1.96
N ILE A 96 -13.44 20.79 -1.27
CA ILE A 96 -12.47 21.77 -0.84
C ILE A 96 -11.76 22.35 -2.03
N ARG A 97 -11.44 21.46 -2.96
CA ARG A 97 -10.77 21.88 -4.14
C ARG A 97 -11.71 22.50 -5.08
N GLY A 98 -12.92 22.11 -4.90
CA GLY A 98 -13.94 22.53 -5.78
C GLY A 98 -13.98 23.99 -5.85
N GLU A 99 -13.08 24.50 -5.20
CA GLU A 99 -13.05 25.85 -5.46
C GLU A 99 -13.67 26.14 -6.75
#